data_bd31bcac183326619a32519ee0cb2ede
#
_entry.id   bd31bcac183326619a32519ee0cb2ede
#
_cell.length_a   1.000
_cell.length_b   1.000
_cell.length_c   1.000
_cell.angle_alpha   90.00
_cell.angle_beta   90.00
_cell.angle_gamma   90.00
#
_symmetry.space_group_name_H-M   'P 1'
#
loop_
_entity.id
_entity.type
_entity.pdbx_description
1 polymer ?
#
loop_
_entity_poly.entity_id
_entity_poly.type
_entity_poly.pdbx_seq_one_letter_code
_entity_poly.pdbx_strand_id
1 'polypeptide(L)'
;MKKLFSTSLFMLIYSLILFTGCSEDELPDSIPEKDDYTIDLPIELSEKEYTTDNTYYLLNDDEPDEVYFNSSQRSFYVNRPLQLSLEEEHYFQLRFYSPRAISHVTIWAKIEGYDEDFKFLELEKVQPFQQLRIQIPFATKDMKAISRSGKQIRIIANPHLSTSNISFEVECNDPYYQKITSSLCNWRIYFSGYSGEGSWKYKLLPPHAREAVAIALNMSYMFSSEAFEEALHEFGPLHSDSNKTLIDKYQLRKRVLNHSGLRFGHCSGVNGLGGGETYGLNEWCYLEHYVDDKNETHTVFHELAHCIGYGHDGNMTYEQTGPGWITLCANVYRALSLAKELPVYSRRFMHTRKNPNRYNKNDLNVPSKYIIEDPELDLLDGGLTQK
;
A
#
# COMPACT_ATOMS: atom_id res chain seq x y z
N MET A 1 -11.17 13.58 67.84
CA MET A 1 -10.84 14.92 68.36
C MET A 1 -11.11 15.93 67.27
N LYS A 2 -12.14 16.74 67.52
CA LYS A 2 -12.24 18.20 67.49
C LYS A 2 -11.87 18.85 66.16
N LYS A 3 -12.87 19.35 65.40
CA LYS A 3 -13.49 20.71 65.43
C LYS A 3 -12.55 21.74 64.77
N LEU A 4 -12.92 22.71 63.93
CA LEU A 4 -14.04 23.66 63.85
C LEU A 4 -14.00 24.33 62.45
N PHE A 5 -15.09 24.50 61.71
CA PHE A 5 -15.89 25.69 61.44
C PHE A 5 -15.16 27.05 61.25
N SER A 6 -15.35 27.70 60.13
CA SER A 6 -15.72 29.12 60.12
C SER A 6 -16.38 29.56 58.82
N THR A 7 -17.57 30.01 58.93
CA THR A 7 -18.44 30.79 58.08
C THR A 7 -18.03 32.28 58.04
N SER A 8 -18.34 32.98 56.91
CA SER A 8 -18.82 34.39 56.85
C SER A 8 -18.95 34.76 55.38
N LEU A 9 -20.05 35.03 54.85
CA LEU A 9 -21.16 35.95 54.97
C LEU A 9 -20.92 37.33 54.30
N PHE A 10 -21.74 37.61 53.26
CA PHE A 10 -22.33 38.87 52.76
C PHE A 10 -21.44 40.04 52.30
N MET A 11 -21.62 40.50 51.05
CA MET A 11 -22.24 41.81 50.83
C MET A 11 -22.76 41.99 49.40
N LEU A 12 -24.01 42.30 49.32
CA LEU A 12 -24.83 42.74 48.18
C LEU A 12 -24.64 44.28 48.06
N ILE A 13 -24.32 44.81 46.89
CA ILE A 13 -24.51 46.23 46.56
C ILE A 13 -25.24 46.35 45.24
N TYR A 14 -26.47 46.77 45.32
CA TYR A 14 -27.28 47.26 44.22
C TYR A 14 -26.78 48.66 43.86
N SER A 15 -26.54 48.94 42.59
CA SER A 15 -26.53 50.30 42.06
C SER A 15 -27.32 50.31 40.76
N LEU A 16 -28.54 50.85 40.91
CA LEU A 16 -29.44 51.16 39.82
C LEU A 16 -29.01 52.51 39.27
N ILE A 17 -28.58 52.60 38.03
CA ILE A 17 -28.46 53.87 37.29
C ILE A 17 -29.31 53.77 36.06
N LEU A 18 -30.42 54.46 36.07
CA LEU A 18 -31.26 54.76 34.92
C LEU A 18 -30.56 55.86 34.11
N PHE A 19 -30.21 55.59 32.86
CA PHE A 19 -30.07 56.63 31.86
C PHE A 19 -30.94 56.29 30.66
N THR A 20 -31.97 57.08 30.50
CA THR A 20 -32.76 57.26 29.31
C THR A 20 -31.95 58.06 28.30
N GLY A 21 -31.74 57.51 27.13
CA GLY A 21 -31.20 58.22 25.98
C GLY A 21 -31.60 57.47 24.75
N CYS A 22 -32.70 57.88 24.12
CA CYS A 22 -33.02 57.42 22.75
C CYS A 22 -32.00 58.03 21.80
N SER A 23 -31.31 57.14 21.06
CA SER A 23 -30.95 57.41 19.69
C SER A 23 -31.19 56.06 18.93
N GLU A 24 -32.13 56.15 18.04
CA GLU A 24 -32.29 55.10 16.98
C GLU A 24 -31.05 55.22 16.10
N ASP A 25 -29.98 54.51 16.49
CA ASP A 25 -28.92 54.15 15.53
C ASP A 25 -29.40 52.89 14.84
N GLU A 26 -29.72 53.05 13.58
CA GLU A 26 -29.96 51.98 12.61
C GLU A 26 -28.83 50.97 12.76
N LEU A 27 -29.16 49.76 13.18
CA LEU A 27 -28.26 48.60 13.08
C LEU A 27 -27.84 48.52 11.60
N PRO A 28 -26.56 48.51 11.31
CA PRO A 28 -26.13 48.33 9.92
C PRO A 28 -26.72 47.03 9.41
N ASP A 29 -27.43 47.14 8.27
CA ASP A 29 -27.96 46.08 7.50
C ASP A 29 -26.97 44.89 7.43
N SER A 30 -27.52 43.74 7.82
CA SER A 30 -27.03 42.40 7.48
C SER A 30 -25.54 42.31 7.20
N ILE A 31 -24.81 41.79 8.17
CA ILE A 31 -23.54 41.15 7.91
C ILE A 31 -23.82 40.24 6.70
N PRO A 32 -23.17 40.45 5.55
CA PRO A 32 -23.39 39.60 4.42
C PRO A 32 -23.11 38.17 4.88
N GLU A 33 -24.10 37.32 4.73
CA GLU A 33 -23.96 35.88 4.96
C GLU A 33 -22.72 35.45 4.19
N LYS A 34 -21.71 35.07 4.94
CA LYS A 34 -20.41 34.65 4.41
C LYS A 34 -20.57 33.32 3.69
N ASP A 35 -21.30 33.29 2.59
CA ASP A 35 -21.40 32.12 1.71
C ASP A 35 -20.14 31.92 0.83
N ASP A 36 -19.17 32.81 0.94
CA ASP A 36 -18.04 32.89 0.01
C ASP A 36 -16.86 31.98 0.37
N TYR A 37 -16.99 31.11 1.39
CA TYR A 37 -15.87 30.30 1.90
C TYR A 37 -16.14 28.80 1.99
N THR A 38 -17.27 28.32 1.55
CA THR A 38 -17.57 26.87 1.50
C THR A 38 -17.26 26.30 0.13
N ILE A 39 -16.42 25.28 0.10
CA ILE A 39 -16.15 24.49 -1.09
C ILE A 39 -16.89 23.17 -0.92
N ASP A 40 -17.46 22.64 -2.00
CA ASP A 40 -18.11 21.33 -1.95
C ASP A 40 -17.06 20.21 -1.91
N LEU A 41 -17.36 19.17 -1.15
CA LEU A 41 -16.67 17.91 -1.14
C LEU A 41 -17.60 16.82 -1.73
N PRO A 42 -17.10 15.80 -2.39
CA PRO A 42 -15.68 15.46 -2.54
C PRO A 42 -14.93 16.39 -3.48
N ILE A 43 -13.60 16.42 -3.33
CA ILE A 43 -12.72 17.05 -4.30
C ILE A 43 -12.59 16.09 -5.49
N GLU A 44 -13.11 16.48 -6.63
CA GLU A 44 -12.90 15.75 -7.88
C GLU A 44 -11.59 16.23 -8.52
N LEU A 45 -10.63 15.34 -8.65
CA LEU A 45 -9.37 15.65 -9.32
C LEU A 45 -9.39 15.09 -10.74
N SER A 46 -9.19 15.97 -11.72
CA SER A 46 -8.96 15.53 -13.10
C SER A 46 -7.63 14.79 -13.24
N GLU A 47 -7.53 13.89 -14.21
CA GLU A 47 -6.27 13.16 -14.48
C GLU A 47 -5.09 14.12 -14.69
N LYS A 48 -5.34 15.31 -15.23
CA LYS A 48 -4.32 16.34 -15.42
C LYS A 48 -3.84 16.94 -14.10
N GLU A 49 -4.73 17.20 -13.14
CA GLU A 49 -4.39 17.82 -11.87
C GLU A 49 -3.54 16.91 -11.00
N TYR A 50 -3.79 15.60 -11.01
CA TYR A 50 -2.99 14.67 -10.22
C TYR A 50 -1.82 14.03 -10.98
N THR A 51 -1.63 14.35 -12.26
CA THR A 51 -0.44 13.91 -13.02
C THR A 51 0.64 14.99 -13.15
N THR A 52 0.38 16.25 -12.76
CA THR A 52 1.35 17.35 -12.97
C THR A 52 1.99 17.86 -11.70
N ASP A 53 1.23 18.47 -10.80
CA ASP A 53 1.86 19.28 -9.72
C ASP A 53 1.82 18.61 -8.34
N ASN A 54 0.92 17.66 -8.10
CA ASN A 54 0.69 17.03 -6.79
C ASN A 54 0.98 15.54 -6.77
N THR A 55 1.45 14.99 -7.89
CA THR A 55 1.69 13.55 -8.04
C THR A 55 3.16 13.25 -8.19
N TYR A 56 3.61 12.37 -7.33
CA TYR A 56 4.92 11.75 -7.42
C TYR A 56 4.75 10.25 -7.65
N TYR A 57 5.82 9.61 -8.10
CA TYR A 57 5.83 8.16 -8.24
C TYR A 57 6.78 7.54 -7.24
N LEU A 58 6.28 6.54 -6.52
CA LEU A 58 7.06 5.73 -5.60
C LEU A 58 8.07 4.88 -6.37
N LEU A 59 9.21 4.65 -5.77
CA LEU A 59 10.26 3.80 -6.34
C LEU A 59 10.69 4.30 -7.72
N ASN A 60 10.69 5.63 -7.90
CA ASN A 60 11.17 6.26 -9.12
C ASN A 60 12.69 6.15 -9.22
N ASP A 61 13.22 6.13 -10.44
CA ASP A 61 14.66 5.97 -10.71
C ASP A 61 15.54 7.06 -10.08
N ASP A 62 14.99 8.24 -9.89
CA ASP A 62 15.67 9.39 -9.29
C ASP A 62 15.36 9.57 -7.79
N GLU A 63 14.70 8.57 -7.15
CA GLU A 63 14.36 8.65 -5.72
C GLU A 63 15.63 8.58 -4.86
N PRO A 64 15.84 9.53 -3.91
CA PRO A 64 17.01 9.52 -3.05
C PRO A 64 17.08 8.26 -2.16
N ASP A 65 18.29 7.74 -1.96
CA ASP A 65 18.54 6.52 -1.16
C ASP A 65 18.01 6.63 0.27
N GLU A 66 18.15 7.79 0.88
CA GLU A 66 17.67 8.07 2.25
C GLU A 66 16.15 8.01 2.38
N VAL A 67 15.41 8.20 1.28
CA VAL A 67 13.96 7.99 1.21
C VAL A 67 13.65 6.55 0.85
N TYR A 68 14.29 6.06 -0.20
CA TYR A 68 14.05 4.77 -0.81
C TYR A 68 14.30 3.59 0.17
N PHE A 69 15.40 3.63 0.93
CA PHE A 69 15.74 2.61 1.92
C PHE A 69 15.20 2.88 3.33
N ASN A 70 14.46 3.96 3.51
CA ASN A 70 13.82 4.25 4.78
C ASN A 70 12.48 3.52 4.90
N SER A 71 12.46 2.46 5.69
CA SER A 71 11.25 1.64 5.85
C SER A 71 10.06 2.36 6.50
N SER A 72 10.26 3.53 7.12
CA SER A 72 9.15 4.37 7.60
C SER A 72 8.50 5.15 6.46
N GLN A 73 9.25 5.41 5.39
CA GLN A 73 8.78 6.14 4.22
C GLN A 73 8.41 5.23 3.05
N ARG A 74 9.14 4.13 2.88
CA ARG A 74 8.98 3.19 1.77
C ARG A 74 8.79 1.76 2.28
N SER A 75 7.58 1.51 2.76
CA SER A 75 7.09 0.17 3.08
C SER A 75 5.59 0.09 2.89
N PHE A 76 5.09 -1.11 2.70
CA PHE A 76 3.65 -1.36 2.61
C PHE A 76 3.30 -2.75 3.13
N TYR A 77 2.03 -2.98 3.41
CA TYR A 77 1.50 -4.30 3.67
C TYR A 77 0.87 -4.87 2.41
N VAL A 78 1.17 -6.14 2.09
CA VAL A 78 0.72 -6.78 0.84
C VAL A 78 -0.80 -6.79 0.66
N ASN A 79 -1.56 -6.82 1.75
CA ASN A 79 -3.02 -6.75 1.74
C ASN A 79 -3.58 -5.31 1.90
N ARG A 80 -2.71 -4.32 2.00
CA ARG A 80 -3.04 -2.90 2.08
C ARG A 80 -2.05 -2.08 1.26
N PRO A 81 -1.98 -2.33 -0.07
CA PRO A 81 -1.01 -1.66 -0.93
C PRO A 81 -1.33 -0.18 -1.17
N LEU A 82 -2.57 0.24 -0.96
CA LEU A 82 -2.95 1.64 -0.96
C LEU A 82 -3.00 2.13 0.48
N GLN A 83 -2.12 3.08 0.78
CA GLN A 83 -1.93 3.65 2.10
C GLN A 83 -2.39 5.09 2.13
N LEU A 84 -3.08 5.45 3.20
CA LEU A 84 -3.56 6.81 3.46
C LEU A 84 -2.95 7.28 4.77
N SER A 85 -2.49 8.51 4.80
CA SER A 85 -1.95 9.13 6.00
C SER A 85 -2.25 10.63 6.05
N LEU A 86 -2.30 11.17 7.26
CA LEU A 86 -2.19 12.60 7.51
C LEU A 86 -0.71 12.90 7.79
N GLU A 87 -0.17 13.88 7.09
CA GLU A 87 1.17 14.42 7.32
C GLU A 87 1.10 15.76 8.05
N GLU A 88 2.27 16.27 8.41
CA GLU A 88 2.42 17.61 8.99
C GLU A 88 1.80 18.68 8.07
N GLU A 89 1.46 19.81 8.64
CA GLU A 89 0.82 20.95 7.92
C GLU A 89 -0.53 20.58 7.26
N HIS A 90 -1.22 19.57 7.80
CA HIS A 90 -2.53 19.10 7.33
C HIS A 90 -2.54 18.64 5.86
N TYR A 91 -1.51 17.91 5.45
CA TYR A 91 -1.52 17.25 4.17
C TYR A 91 -2.04 15.82 4.28
N PHE A 92 -3.02 15.50 3.45
CA PHE A 92 -3.40 14.13 3.15
C PHE A 92 -2.39 13.54 2.17
N GLN A 93 -1.95 12.31 2.43
CA GLN A 93 -1.09 11.59 1.53
C GLN A 93 -1.69 10.23 1.18
N LEU A 94 -1.69 9.91 -0.12
CA LEU A 94 -2.01 8.61 -0.67
C LEU A 94 -0.73 8.03 -1.28
N ARG A 95 -0.42 6.77 -0.98
CA ARG A 95 0.66 5.99 -1.61
C ARG A 95 0.10 4.67 -2.10
N PHE A 96 0.36 4.32 -3.36
CA PHE A 96 -0.13 3.09 -3.95
C PHE A 96 1.02 2.21 -4.45
N TYR A 97 1.29 1.12 -3.73
CA TYR A 97 2.32 0.14 -4.07
C TYR A 97 1.75 -0.95 -4.96
N SER A 98 1.61 -0.65 -6.23
CA SER A 98 1.12 -1.59 -7.22
C SER A 98 1.58 -1.21 -8.62
N PRO A 99 1.98 -2.18 -9.45
CA PRO A 99 2.30 -1.92 -10.86
C PRO A 99 1.07 -1.73 -11.74
N ARG A 100 -0.14 -2.00 -11.24
CA ARG A 100 -1.39 -1.82 -11.98
C ARG A 100 -2.18 -0.66 -11.40
N ALA A 101 -2.82 0.10 -12.28
CA ALA A 101 -3.78 1.12 -11.88
C ALA A 101 -5.06 0.49 -11.30
N ILE A 102 -5.78 1.27 -10.52
CA ILE A 102 -7.14 0.98 -10.06
C ILE A 102 -8.06 2.14 -10.40
N SER A 103 -9.36 1.86 -10.53
CA SER A 103 -10.37 2.84 -10.96
C SER A 103 -11.43 3.05 -9.89
N HIS A 104 -12.07 4.22 -9.94
CA HIS A 104 -13.22 4.56 -9.08
C HIS A 104 -12.91 4.38 -7.58
N VAL A 105 -11.95 5.14 -7.10
CA VAL A 105 -11.50 5.13 -5.71
C VAL A 105 -12.16 6.28 -4.96
N THR A 106 -12.93 5.96 -3.93
CA THR A 106 -13.49 6.93 -3.00
C THR A 106 -12.73 6.90 -1.69
N ILE A 107 -12.29 8.05 -1.21
CA ILE A 107 -11.68 8.22 0.10
C ILE A 107 -12.70 8.84 1.02
N TRP A 108 -13.05 8.12 2.06
CA TRP A 108 -13.89 8.56 3.15
C TRP A 108 -13.04 9.13 4.27
N ALA A 109 -13.46 10.25 4.85
CA ALA A 109 -12.84 10.80 6.05
C ALA A 109 -13.79 10.67 7.24
N LYS A 110 -13.23 10.29 8.36
CA LYS A 110 -13.89 10.24 9.65
C LYS A 110 -13.21 11.22 10.59
N ILE A 111 -13.95 12.19 11.09
CA ILE A 111 -13.46 13.17 12.06
C ILE A 111 -14.17 12.96 13.39
N GLU A 112 -13.42 13.01 14.48
CA GLU A 112 -13.97 12.96 15.83
C GLU A 112 -15.00 14.07 16.04
N GLY A 113 -16.17 13.71 16.60
CA GLY A 113 -17.30 14.63 16.81
C GLY A 113 -18.31 14.69 15.67
N TYR A 114 -18.09 13.98 14.57
CA TYR A 114 -19.08 13.75 13.52
C TYR A 114 -19.63 12.34 13.61
N ASP A 115 -20.96 12.19 13.46
CA ASP A 115 -21.64 10.90 13.59
C ASP A 115 -21.40 9.95 12.42
N GLU A 116 -21.10 10.49 11.24
CA GLU A 116 -20.91 9.74 10.01
C GLU A 116 -19.60 10.15 9.30
N ASP A 117 -19.01 9.20 8.59
CA ASP A 117 -17.94 9.47 7.64
C ASP A 117 -18.48 10.26 6.45
N PHE A 118 -17.64 11.04 5.82
CA PHE A 118 -18.00 11.81 4.62
C PHE A 118 -17.01 11.58 3.48
N LYS A 119 -17.50 11.72 2.25
CA LYS A 119 -16.67 11.66 1.07
C LYS A 119 -15.69 12.83 1.06
N PHE A 120 -14.41 12.51 1.11
CA PHE A 120 -13.34 13.51 1.07
C PHE A 120 -12.78 13.69 -0.35
N LEU A 121 -12.53 12.58 -1.05
CA LEU A 121 -11.89 12.59 -2.34
C LEU A 121 -12.48 11.51 -3.24
N GLU A 122 -12.74 11.83 -4.50
CA GLU A 122 -13.08 10.88 -5.55
C GLU A 122 -12.01 10.92 -6.64
N LEU A 123 -11.45 9.76 -6.97
CA LEU A 123 -10.44 9.58 -7.98
C LEU A 123 -10.97 8.62 -9.04
N GLU A 124 -11.06 9.08 -10.27
CA GLU A 124 -11.43 8.22 -11.41
C GLU A 124 -10.42 7.08 -11.54
N LYS A 125 -9.14 7.38 -11.35
CA LYS A 125 -8.06 6.41 -11.47
C LYS A 125 -6.90 6.75 -10.53
N VAL A 126 -6.37 5.73 -9.85
CA VAL A 126 -5.09 5.80 -9.15
C VAL A 126 -4.05 5.08 -10.01
N GLN A 127 -2.99 5.81 -10.39
CA GLN A 127 -1.96 5.29 -11.28
C GLN A 127 -1.02 4.30 -10.56
N PRO A 128 -0.34 3.43 -11.32
CA PRO A 128 0.65 2.53 -10.73
C PRO A 128 1.74 3.31 -9.97
N PHE A 129 2.06 2.87 -8.76
CA PHE A 129 3.07 3.47 -7.86
C PHE A 129 2.84 4.96 -7.59
N GLN A 130 1.61 5.42 -7.67
CA GLN A 130 1.28 6.82 -7.43
C GLN A 130 1.47 7.20 -5.97
N GLN A 131 2.04 8.39 -5.76
CA GLN A 131 1.96 9.13 -4.50
C GLN A 131 1.27 10.45 -4.78
N LEU A 132 0.16 10.70 -4.09
CA LEU A 132 -0.60 11.94 -4.15
C LEU A 132 -0.50 12.64 -2.81
N ARG A 133 -0.28 13.97 -2.82
CA ARG A 133 -0.23 14.81 -1.63
C ARG A 133 -1.15 16.02 -1.83
N ILE A 134 -2.15 16.18 -0.96
CA ILE A 134 -3.16 17.22 -1.07
C ILE A 134 -3.28 17.90 0.28
N GLN A 135 -3.29 19.25 0.31
CA GLN A 135 -3.63 19.98 1.50
C GLN A 135 -5.11 19.79 1.83
N ILE A 136 -5.43 19.46 3.07
CA ILE A 136 -6.80 19.25 3.52
C ILE A 136 -7.51 20.60 3.63
N PRO A 137 -8.52 20.90 2.79
CA PRO A 137 -9.12 22.24 2.77
C PRO A 137 -9.89 22.55 4.05
N PHE A 138 -10.52 21.57 4.68
CA PHE A 138 -11.25 21.77 5.94
C PHE A 138 -10.34 21.90 7.18
N ALA A 139 -9.03 21.92 7.02
CA ALA A 139 -8.13 22.41 8.05
C ALA A 139 -8.26 23.93 8.24
N THR A 140 -8.64 24.66 7.19
CA THR A 140 -8.65 26.13 7.18
C THR A 140 -9.99 26.76 6.80
N LYS A 141 -10.91 26.00 6.17
CA LYS A 141 -12.18 26.50 5.67
C LYS A 141 -13.32 25.55 5.98
N ASP A 142 -14.52 26.10 6.21
CA ASP A 142 -15.73 25.30 6.27
C ASP A 142 -16.06 24.70 4.90
N MET A 143 -16.55 23.47 4.89
CA MET A 143 -16.85 22.71 3.68
C MET A 143 -18.24 22.08 3.75
N LYS A 144 -18.85 21.88 2.58
CA LYS A 144 -20.02 21.01 2.43
C LYS A 144 -19.54 19.62 2.00
N ALA A 145 -20.08 18.59 2.58
CA ALA A 145 -19.73 17.22 2.29
C ALA A 145 -20.97 16.33 2.22
N ILE A 146 -20.82 15.18 1.55
CA ILE A 146 -21.84 14.14 1.53
C ILE A 146 -21.42 13.02 2.49
N SER A 147 -22.25 12.76 3.49
CA SER A 147 -22.02 11.65 4.41
C SER A 147 -22.24 10.28 3.73
N ARG A 148 -21.81 9.21 4.41
CA ARG A 148 -22.00 7.84 3.90
C ARG A 148 -23.48 7.47 3.72
N SER A 149 -24.38 8.08 4.47
CA SER A 149 -25.84 7.93 4.29
C SER A 149 -26.43 8.79 3.17
N GLY A 150 -25.63 9.57 2.47
CA GLY A 150 -26.06 10.47 1.37
C GLY A 150 -26.59 11.83 1.86
N LYS A 151 -26.49 12.16 3.14
CA LYS A 151 -26.91 13.45 3.67
C LYS A 151 -25.84 14.51 3.41
N GLN A 152 -26.29 15.73 3.09
CA GLN A 152 -25.41 16.88 3.06
C GLN A 152 -25.09 17.31 4.50
N ILE A 153 -23.81 17.44 4.80
CA ILE A 153 -23.31 17.89 6.10
C ILE A 153 -22.33 19.04 5.92
N ARG A 154 -22.19 19.87 6.96
CA ARG A 154 -21.18 20.93 7.02
C ARG A 154 -20.01 20.44 7.84
N ILE A 155 -18.83 20.50 7.27
CA ILE A 155 -17.56 20.25 7.97
C ILE A 155 -17.01 21.61 8.39
N ILE A 156 -16.88 21.81 9.69
CA ILE A 156 -16.34 23.05 10.26
C ILE A 156 -14.81 23.00 10.18
N ALA A 157 -14.21 24.13 9.82
CA ALA A 157 -12.76 24.27 9.78
C ALA A 157 -12.10 23.88 11.11
N ASN A 158 -11.12 23.01 11.04
CA ASN A 158 -10.39 22.55 12.21
C ASN A 158 -8.87 22.62 11.98
N PRO A 159 -8.18 23.66 12.50
CA PRO A 159 -6.73 23.79 12.36
C PRO A 159 -5.94 22.83 13.27
N HIS A 160 -6.62 22.04 14.10
CA HIS A 160 -6.00 21.08 15.02
C HIS A 160 -6.20 19.63 14.58
N LEU A 161 -6.39 19.41 13.27
CA LEU A 161 -6.46 18.06 12.71
C LEU A 161 -5.14 17.31 12.97
N SER A 162 -5.27 16.09 13.46
CA SER A 162 -4.15 15.20 13.75
C SER A 162 -4.56 13.75 13.54
N THR A 163 -3.62 12.85 13.52
CA THR A 163 -3.88 11.41 13.39
C THR A 163 -4.71 10.81 14.54
N SER A 164 -4.89 11.56 15.64
CA SER A 164 -5.74 11.15 16.76
C SER A 164 -7.21 11.48 16.55
N ASN A 165 -7.55 12.45 15.71
CA ASN A 165 -8.93 12.93 15.54
C ASN A 165 -9.46 12.85 14.10
N ILE A 166 -8.65 12.41 13.15
CA ILE A 166 -9.08 12.10 11.78
C ILE A 166 -8.49 10.77 11.31
N SER A 167 -9.28 10.01 10.58
CA SER A 167 -8.84 8.81 9.87
C SER A 167 -9.46 8.77 8.47
N PHE A 168 -8.85 7.97 7.61
CA PHE A 168 -9.28 7.80 6.22
C PHE A 168 -9.51 6.33 5.90
N GLU A 169 -10.53 6.06 5.08
CA GLU A 169 -10.88 4.74 4.60
C GLU A 169 -11.01 4.75 3.08
N VAL A 170 -10.55 3.67 2.45
CA VAL A 170 -10.67 3.45 1.00
C VAL A 170 -11.92 2.63 0.71
N GLU A 171 -12.72 3.11 -0.24
CA GLU A 171 -13.74 2.31 -0.92
C GLU A 171 -13.37 2.21 -2.39
N CYS A 172 -13.18 0.99 -2.89
CA CYS A 172 -12.82 0.72 -4.26
C CYS A 172 -13.35 -0.64 -4.70
N ASN A 173 -14.17 -0.64 -5.76
CA ASN A 173 -14.78 -1.84 -6.31
C ASN A 173 -14.03 -2.39 -7.55
N ASP A 174 -12.82 -1.86 -7.82
CA ASP A 174 -11.96 -2.38 -8.87
C ASP A 174 -11.61 -3.86 -8.60
N PRO A 175 -11.87 -4.78 -9.54
CA PRO A 175 -11.64 -6.21 -9.31
C PRO A 175 -10.19 -6.56 -8.98
N TYR A 176 -9.24 -5.82 -9.54
CA TYR A 176 -7.83 -5.99 -9.21
C TYR A 176 -7.53 -5.56 -7.77
N TYR A 177 -8.08 -4.42 -7.33
CA TYR A 177 -7.93 -3.95 -5.95
C TYR A 177 -8.51 -4.95 -4.96
N GLN A 178 -9.73 -5.44 -5.23
CA GLN A 178 -10.36 -6.47 -4.40
C GLN A 178 -9.51 -7.75 -4.33
N LYS A 179 -8.90 -8.15 -5.45
CA LYS A 179 -8.01 -9.31 -5.50
C LYS A 179 -6.80 -9.16 -4.57
N ILE A 180 -6.09 -8.03 -4.61
CA ILE A 180 -4.89 -7.85 -3.78
C ILE A 180 -5.21 -7.62 -2.31
N THR A 181 -6.33 -6.97 -2.00
CA THR A 181 -6.76 -6.72 -0.61
C THR A 181 -7.41 -7.93 0.05
N SER A 182 -7.87 -8.92 -0.72
CA SER A 182 -8.38 -10.19 -0.18
C SER A 182 -7.28 -11.11 0.37
N SER A 183 -6.00 -10.76 0.18
CA SER A 183 -4.89 -11.56 0.69
C SER A 183 -4.97 -11.71 2.22
N LEU A 184 -4.82 -12.96 2.69
CA LEU A 184 -4.75 -13.31 4.10
C LEU A 184 -3.35 -13.05 4.70
N CYS A 185 -2.34 -12.80 3.85
CA CYS A 185 -1.01 -12.44 4.29
C CYS A 185 -0.99 -11.01 4.82
N ASN A 186 -0.31 -10.81 5.94
CA ASN A 186 -0.11 -9.47 6.51
C ASN A 186 1.39 -9.11 6.50
N TRP A 187 2.09 -9.41 5.41
CA TRP A 187 3.52 -9.17 5.30
C TRP A 187 3.79 -7.69 5.08
N ARG A 188 4.72 -7.16 5.84
CA ARG A 188 5.29 -5.84 5.59
C ARG A 188 6.43 -5.97 4.59
N ILE A 189 6.37 -5.23 3.49
CA ILE A 189 7.41 -5.20 2.45
C ILE A 189 8.18 -3.90 2.55
N TYR A 190 9.51 -3.98 2.49
CA TYR A 190 10.41 -2.84 2.47
C TYR A 190 11.72 -3.21 1.79
N PHE A 191 12.58 -2.23 1.58
CA PHE A 191 13.73 -2.35 0.68
C PHE A 191 15.03 -2.14 1.44
N SER A 192 16.11 -2.76 0.97
CA SER A 192 17.38 -2.75 1.65
C SER A 192 18.50 -2.17 0.79
N GLY A 193 19.24 -1.25 1.40
CA GLY A 193 20.46 -0.69 0.83
C GLY A 193 21.69 -1.59 0.99
N TYR A 194 21.54 -2.89 1.19
CA TYR A 194 22.69 -3.78 1.29
C TYR A 194 23.60 -3.59 0.10
N SER A 195 24.86 -3.27 0.36
CA SER A 195 25.87 -3.10 -0.66
C SER A 195 27.27 -3.22 -0.08
N GLY A 196 28.23 -3.63 -0.91
CA GLY A 196 29.65 -3.53 -0.61
C GLY A 196 30.29 -4.73 0.06
N GLU A 197 29.55 -5.62 0.72
CA GLU A 197 30.14 -6.75 1.43
C GLU A 197 29.50 -8.08 1.09
N GLY A 198 30.27 -9.15 1.06
CA GLY A 198 29.82 -10.52 0.86
C GLY A 198 28.96 -10.68 -0.38
N SER A 199 27.85 -11.38 -0.26
CA SER A 199 26.86 -11.58 -1.33
C SER A 199 25.91 -10.40 -1.55
N TRP A 200 26.03 -9.35 -0.76
CA TRP A 200 25.28 -8.09 -0.91
C TRP A 200 26.07 -7.03 -1.68
N LYS A 201 26.78 -7.42 -2.72
CA LYS A 201 27.64 -6.49 -3.50
C LYS A 201 26.86 -5.49 -4.33
N TYR A 202 25.62 -5.78 -4.62
CA TYR A 202 24.83 -4.91 -5.46
C TYR A 202 23.78 -4.16 -4.62
N LYS A 203 23.63 -2.90 -4.96
CA LYS A 203 22.54 -2.09 -4.46
C LYS A 203 21.24 -2.52 -5.14
N LEU A 204 20.17 -2.67 -4.38
CA LEU A 204 18.84 -2.82 -4.96
C LEU A 204 18.47 -1.52 -5.69
N LEU A 205 18.23 -1.60 -6.99
CA LEU A 205 17.82 -0.46 -7.80
C LEU A 205 16.30 -0.30 -7.80
N PRO A 206 15.77 0.91 -8.05
CA PRO A 206 14.32 1.12 -8.14
C PRO A 206 13.58 0.16 -9.06
N PRO A 207 14.07 -0.22 -10.26
CA PRO A 207 13.43 -1.25 -11.07
C PRO A 207 13.28 -2.60 -10.36
N HIS A 208 14.30 -3.04 -9.60
CA HIS A 208 14.21 -4.26 -8.79
C HIS A 208 13.15 -4.14 -7.70
N ALA A 209 13.03 -2.97 -7.06
CA ALA A 209 12.01 -2.75 -6.04
C ALA A 209 10.59 -2.75 -6.62
N ARG A 210 10.40 -2.22 -7.82
CA ARG A 210 9.11 -2.32 -8.52
C ARG A 210 8.74 -3.77 -8.82
N GLU A 211 9.71 -4.58 -9.27
CA GLU A 211 9.53 -6.02 -9.45
C GLU A 211 9.31 -6.74 -8.12
N ALA A 212 10.00 -6.36 -7.05
CA ALA A 212 9.78 -6.89 -5.70
C ALA A 212 8.34 -6.68 -5.21
N VAL A 213 7.73 -5.55 -5.54
CA VAL A 213 6.30 -5.31 -5.26
C VAL A 213 5.43 -6.34 -6.00
N ALA A 214 5.70 -6.61 -7.28
CA ALA A 214 4.96 -7.62 -8.05
C ALA A 214 5.13 -9.02 -7.46
N ILE A 215 6.36 -9.42 -7.13
CA ILE A 215 6.66 -10.72 -6.49
C ILE A 215 5.88 -10.85 -5.18
N ALA A 216 5.93 -9.83 -4.32
CA ALA A 216 5.26 -9.84 -3.02
C ALA A 216 3.73 -9.95 -3.14
N LEU A 217 3.12 -9.18 -4.06
CA LEU A 217 1.67 -9.23 -4.32
C LEU A 217 1.26 -10.60 -4.88
N ASN A 218 2.03 -11.16 -5.80
CA ASN A 218 1.76 -12.47 -6.39
C ASN A 218 1.89 -13.60 -5.35
N MET A 219 2.98 -13.61 -4.56
CA MET A 219 3.17 -14.60 -3.51
C MET A 219 2.06 -14.53 -2.47
N SER A 220 1.74 -13.34 -1.99
CA SER A 220 0.71 -13.17 -0.96
C SER A 220 -0.67 -13.63 -1.44
N TYR A 221 -1.01 -13.33 -2.68
CA TYR A 221 -2.24 -13.83 -3.31
C TYR A 221 -2.24 -15.36 -3.43
N MET A 222 -1.15 -15.93 -3.97
CA MET A 222 -1.02 -17.39 -4.11
C MET A 222 -1.22 -18.10 -2.77
N PHE A 223 -0.49 -17.71 -1.72
CA PHE A 223 -0.59 -18.35 -0.40
C PHE A 223 -1.97 -18.18 0.26
N SER A 224 -2.71 -17.16 -0.14
CA SER A 224 -4.08 -16.90 0.34
C SER A 224 -5.13 -17.65 -0.47
N SER A 225 -4.79 -18.15 -1.67
CA SER A 225 -5.73 -18.78 -2.58
C SER A 225 -6.15 -20.17 -2.10
N GLU A 226 -7.37 -20.56 -2.49
CA GLU A 226 -7.88 -21.92 -2.32
C GLU A 226 -7.03 -22.93 -3.09
N ALA A 227 -6.58 -22.58 -4.31
CA ALA A 227 -5.71 -23.42 -5.13
C ALA A 227 -4.41 -23.81 -4.41
N PHE A 228 -3.80 -22.89 -3.65
CA PHE A 228 -2.63 -23.23 -2.85
C PHE A 228 -2.99 -24.13 -1.66
N GLU A 229 -4.09 -23.87 -0.98
CA GLU A 229 -4.54 -24.68 0.15
C GLU A 229 -4.82 -26.12 -0.26
N GLU A 230 -5.53 -26.32 -1.36
CA GLU A 230 -5.81 -27.64 -1.93
C GLU A 230 -4.51 -28.34 -2.35
N ALA A 231 -3.65 -27.67 -3.14
CA ALA A 231 -2.39 -28.22 -3.58
C ALA A 231 -1.47 -28.59 -2.39
N LEU A 232 -1.40 -27.77 -1.36
CA LEU A 232 -0.64 -28.08 -0.14
C LEU A 232 -1.21 -29.30 0.56
N HIS A 233 -2.52 -29.42 0.65
CA HIS A 233 -3.19 -30.57 1.30
C HIS A 233 -2.88 -31.88 0.57
N GLU A 234 -2.98 -31.89 -0.75
CA GLU A 234 -2.80 -33.05 -1.61
C GLU A 234 -1.33 -33.42 -1.83
N PHE A 235 -0.41 -32.47 -1.67
CA PHE A 235 1.02 -32.69 -1.89
C PHE A 235 1.57 -33.79 -0.97
N GLY A 236 2.66 -34.42 -1.39
CA GLY A 236 3.37 -35.39 -0.57
C GLY A 236 3.90 -34.84 0.76
N PRO A 237 4.57 -35.66 1.56
CA PRO A 237 5.08 -35.24 2.86
C PRO A 237 6.15 -34.16 2.72
N LEU A 238 6.07 -33.12 3.57
CA LEU A 238 7.10 -32.10 3.74
C LEU A 238 7.95 -32.43 4.96
N HIS A 239 9.26 -32.27 4.83
CA HIS A 239 10.24 -32.64 5.84
C HIS A 239 11.12 -31.45 6.22
N SER A 240 11.29 -31.23 7.52
CA SER A 240 12.13 -30.15 8.06
C SER A 240 13.63 -30.47 8.03
N ASP A 241 13.99 -31.74 7.99
CA ASP A 241 15.37 -32.21 8.15
C ASP A 241 15.65 -33.53 7.39
N SER A 242 16.92 -33.94 7.41
CA SER A 242 17.40 -35.21 6.77
C SER A 242 16.84 -36.46 7.45
N ASN A 243 16.36 -36.38 8.67
CA ASN A 243 15.69 -37.49 9.36
C ASN A 243 14.23 -37.64 8.93
N LYS A 244 13.77 -36.82 7.99
CA LYS A 244 12.40 -36.77 7.49
C LYS A 244 11.35 -36.48 8.55
N THR A 245 11.69 -35.59 9.48
CA THR A 245 10.73 -35.07 10.46
C THR A 245 9.60 -34.35 9.71
N LEU A 246 8.38 -34.85 9.88
CA LEU A 246 7.20 -34.36 9.17
C LEU A 246 6.85 -32.95 9.61
N ILE A 247 6.49 -32.12 8.63
CA ILE A 247 5.95 -30.79 8.84
C ILE A 247 4.42 -30.85 8.84
N ASP A 248 3.82 -30.29 9.87
CA ASP A 248 2.38 -30.04 9.88
C ASP A 248 2.04 -28.93 8.86
N LYS A 249 1.32 -29.31 7.81
CA LYS A 249 0.98 -28.43 6.68
C LYS A 249 0.07 -27.26 7.08
N TYR A 250 -0.82 -27.48 8.04
CA TYR A 250 -1.69 -26.43 8.57
C TYR A 250 -0.86 -25.37 9.32
N GLN A 251 0.05 -25.80 10.18
CA GLN A 251 0.93 -24.89 10.90
C GLN A 251 1.92 -24.20 9.95
N LEU A 252 2.37 -24.90 8.90
CA LEU A 252 3.21 -24.31 7.86
C LEU A 252 2.47 -23.17 7.16
N ARG A 253 1.25 -23.40 6.66
CA ARG A 253 0.44 -22.37 6.02
C ARG A 253 0.21 -21.19 6.94
N LYS A 254 -0.16 -21.44 8.19
CA LYS A 254 -0.34 -20.40 9.20
C LYS A 254 0.94 -19.58 9.42
N ARG A 255 2.11 -20.22 9.44
CA ARG A 255 3.42 -19.54 9.56
C ARG A 255 3.69 -18.64 8.36
N VAL A 256 3.43 -19.11 7.16
CA VAL A 256 3.57 -18.31 5.92
C VAL A 256 2.64 -17.10 5.97
N LEU A 257 1.34 -17.29 6.22
CA LEU A 257 0.36 -16.21 6.22
C LEU A 257 0.66 -15.13 7.28
N ASN A 258 1.19 -15.53 8.45
CA ASN A 258 1.49 -14.64 9.56
C ASN A 258 2.97 -14.21 9.64
N HIS A 259 3.75 -14.39 8.59
CA HIS A 259 5.12 -13.90 8.55
C HIS A 259 5.12 -12.35 8.72
N SER A 260 6.10 -11.82 9.45
CA SER A 260 6.12 -10.38 9.79
C SER A 260 6.34 -9.49 8.57
N GLY A 261 7.20 -9.92 7.65
CA GLY A 261 7.48 -9.16 6.44
C GLY A 261 8.74 -9.64 5.71
N LEU A 262 9.00 -9.02 4.56
CA LEU A 262 10.15 -9.31 3.71
C LEU A 262 10.91 -8.03 3.40
N ARG A 263 12.19 -8.03 3.69
CA ARG A 263 13.12 -6.97 3.35
C ARG A 263 13.86 -7.36 2.07
N PHE A 264 13.39 -6.85 0.96
CA PHE A 264 13.97 -7.14 -0.34
C PHE A 264 15.35 -6.50 -0.50
N GLY A 265 16.28 -7.26 -1.06
CA GLY A 265 17.63 -6.82 -1.38
C GLY A 265 18.14 -7.47 -2.66
N HIS A 266 19.24 -6.94 -3.22
CA HIS A 266 19.89 -7.47 -4.40
C HIS A 266 21.18 -8.17 -4.02
N CYS A 267 21.32 -9.44 -4.35
CA CYS A 267 22.52 -10.22 -4.08
C CYS A 267 23.27 -10.59 -5.38
N SER A 268 24.53 -10.96 -5.23
CA SER A 268 25.36 -11.45 -6.32
C SER A 268 26.29 -12.54 -5.85
N GLY A 269 26.68 -13.43 -6.77
CA GLY A 269 27.54 -14.59 -6.46
C GLY A 269 26.80 -15.74 -5.77
N VAL A 270 25.52 -15.51 -5.43
CA VAL A 270 24.53 -16.50 -5.00
C VAL A 270 23.19 -16.16 -5.67
N ASN A 271 22.28 -17.12 -5.73
CA ASN A 271 20.98 -16.90 -6.36
C ASN A 271 20.03 -16.13 -5.47
N GLY A 272 20.15 -16.30 -4.16
CA GLY A 272 19.37 -15.58 -3.19
C GLY A 272 19.96 -15.64 -1.79
N LEU A 273 19.36 -14.93 -0.85
CA LEU A 273 19.70 -14.88 0.58
C LEU A 273 18.42 -14.74 1.40
N GLY A 274 18.05 -15.77 2.12
CA GLY A 274 16.85 -15.82 2.95
C GLY A 274 17.14 -16.01 4.43
N GLY A 275 16.27 -15.48 5.30
CA GLY A 275 16.30 -15.70 6.75
C GLY A 275 15.66 -14.59 7.56
N GLY A 276 14.70 -14.94 8.40
CA GLY A 276 13.87 -13.96 9.08
C GLY A 276 13.19 -13.03 8.07
N GLU A 277 13.37 -11.72 8.17
CA GLU A 277 12.84 -10.78 7.18
C GLU A 277 13.81 -10.53 6.01
N THR A 278 15.04 -11.00 6.08
CA THR A 278 16.02 -10.84 5.00
C THR A 278 15.60 -11.66 3.78
N TYR A 279 15.39 -10.98 2.65
CA TYR A 279 14.91 -11.59 1.41
C TYR A 279 15.64 -10.99 0.21
N GLY A 280 16.82 -11.54 -0.08
CA GLY A 280 17.66 -11.11 -1.19
C GLY A 280 17.49 -12.01 -2.40
N LEU A 281 17.40 -11.43 -3.57
CA LEU A 281 17.29 -12.12 -4.84
C LEU A 281 18.38 -11.63 -5.80
N ASN A 282 18.84 -12.51 -6.69
CA ASN A 282 19.66 -12.13 -7.81
C ASN A 282 18.82 -11.43 -8.89
N GLU A 283 19.46 -10.64 -9.76
CA GLU A 283 18.80 -9.85 -10.79
C GLU A 283 17.84 -10.65 -11.67
N TRP A 284 18.27 -11.84 -12.11
CA TRP A 284 17.45 -12.67 -12.98
C TRP A 284 16.13 -13.15 -12.31
N CYS A 285 16.09 -13.29 -10.98
CA CYS A 285 14.83 -13.59 -10.28
C CYS A 285 13.82 -12.44 -10.45
N TYR A 286 14.28 -11.19 -10.36
CA TYR A 286 13.42 -10.03 -10.61
C TYR A 286 12.95 -9.96 -12.06
N LEU A 287 13.78 -10.37 -13.02
CA LEU A 287 13.44 -10.34 -14.44
C LEU A 287 12.50 -11.46 -14.86
N GLU A 288 12.67 -12.64 -14.29
CA GLU A 288 12.16 -13.89 -14.87
C GLU A 288 11.03 -14.54 -14.06
N HIS A 289 10.60 -13.95 -12.93
CA HIS A 289 9.52 -14.54 -12.11
C HIS A 289 8.17 -14.62 -12.84
N TYR A 290 8.00 -13.96 -13.97
CA TYR A 290 6.82 -14.06 -14.83
C TYR A 290 6.88 -15.22 -15.81
N VAL A 291 8.07 -15.75 -16.03
CA VAL A 291 8.30 -16.76 -17.07
C VAL A 291 7.89 -18.11 -16.55
N ASP A 292 7.36 -18.89 -17.46
CA ASP A 292 6.92 -20.26 -17.22
C ASP A 292 8.08 -21.28 -17.05
N ASP A 293 9.32 -20.82 -16.94
CA ASP A 293 10.48 -21.67 -16.79
C ASP A 293 10.86 -21.86 -15.30
N LYS A 294 11.41 -23.00 -14.98
CA LYS A 294 11.35 -23.64 -13.67
C LYS A 294 12.26 -23.06 -12.60
N ASN A 295 13.27 -22.28 -12.96
CA ASN A 295 14.36 -22.02 -12.01
C ASN A 295 14.15 -20.75 -11.18
N GLU A 296 13.46 -19.77 -11.71
CA GLU A 296 13.36 -18.43 -11.16
C GLU A 296 12.42 -18.40 -9.95
N THR A 297 11.27 -19.05 -10.08
CA THR A 297 10.35 -19.24 -8.98
C THR A 297 10.89 -20.18 -7.91
N HIS A 298 11.76 -21.12 -8.28
CA HIS A 298 12.45 -21.98 -7.32
C HIS A 298 13.27 -21.18 -6.32
N THR A 299 14.08 -20.23 -6.78
CA THR A 299 14.87 -19.37 -5.88
C THR A 299 13.97 -18.49 -5.01
N VAL A 300 12.92 -17.91 -5.58
CA VAL A 300 11.93 -17.11 -4.83
C VAL A 300 11.36 -17.90 -3.65
N PHE A 301 10.96 -19.16 -3.85
CA PHE A 301 10.39 -19.99 -2.79
C PHE A 301 11.44 -20.65 -1.90
N HIS A 302 12.66 -20.86 -2.39
CA HIS A 302 13.80 -21.30 -1.59
C HIS A 302 14.13 -20.28 -0.50
N GLU A 303 14.27 -19.01 -0.88
CA GLU A 303 14.59 -17.94 0.06
C GLU A 303 13.42 -17.68 1.04
N LEU A 304 12.19 -17.83 0.59
CA LEU A 304 11.04 -17.77 1.47
C LEU A 304 11.05 -18.91 2.51
N ALA A 305 11.47 -20.12 2.13
CA ALA A 305 11.60 -21.23 3.07
C ALA A 305 12.60 -20.88 4.20
N HIS A 306 13.69 -20.21 3.88
CA HIS A 306 14.62 -19.70 4.88
C HIS A 306 13.98 -18.63 5.77
N CYS A 307 13.19 -17.71 5.20
CA CYS A 307 12.49 -16.70 5.96
C CYS A 307 11.53 -17.30 7.00
N ILE A 308 10.88 -18.39 6.66
CA ILE A 308 10.00 -19.12 7.58
C ILE A 308 10.72 -20.20 8.43
N GLY A 309 12.06 -20.18 8.46
CA GLY A 309 12.88 -20.89 9.42
C GLY A 309 13.35 -22.29 9.02
N TYR A 310 13.39 -22.62 7.72
CA TYR A 310 13.89 -23.92 7.26
C TYR A 310 15.33 -23.81 6.74
N GLY A 311 16.14 -24.80 7.08
CA GLY A 311 17.50 -25.00 6.58
C GLY A 311 17.54 -25.87 5.32
N HIS A 312 18.75 -26.34 4.98
CA HIS A 312 18.99 -27.10 3.73
C HIS A 312 18.79 -28.61 3.86
N ASP A 313 18.45 -29.12 5.03
CA ASP A 313 18.56 -30.55 5.34
C ASP A 313 17.34 -31.39 4.94
N GLY A 314 16.20 -30.77 4.69
CA GLY A 314 14.95 -31.44 4.36
C GLY A 314 14.55 -31.31 2.88
N ASN A 315 13.23 -31.18 2.62
CA ASN A 315 12.71 -30.88 1.28
C ASN A 315 12.01 -29.53 1.18
N MET A 316 12.37 -28.62 2.10
CA MET A 316 11.83 -27.25 2.06
C MET A 316 12.65 -26.32 1.15
N THR A 317 13.93 -26.63 0.93
CA THR A 317 14.85 -25.78 0.16
C THR A 317 15.48 -26.53 -1.02
N TYR A 318 16.29 -27.57 -0.81
CA TYR A 318 16.98 -28.31 -1.87
C TYR A 318 16.34 -29.65 -2.23
N GLU A 319 15.19 -29.96 -1.69
CA GLU A 319 14.46 -31.21 -1.98
C GLU A 319 15.31 -32.49 -1.78
N GLN A 320 16.24 -32.47 -0.82
CA GLN A 320 17.17 -33.57 -0.56
C GLN A 320 16.45 -34.88 -0.17
N THR A 321 15.25 -34.77 0.38
CA THR A 321 14.45 -35.91 0.82
C THR A 321 13.28 -36.24 -0.13
N GLY A 322 13.29 -35.66 -1.35
CA GLY A 322 12.27 -35.79 -2.39
C GLY A 322 11.59 -34.48 -2.74
N PRO A 323 10.67 -34.49 -3.71
CA PRO A 323 9.90 -33.30 -4.08
C PRO A 323 9.31 -32.62 -2.85
N GLY A 324 9.37 -31.29 -2.78
CA GLY A 324 9.05 -30.58 -1.56
C GLY A 324 8.40 -29.21 -1.81
N TRP A 325 8.67 -28.32 -0.88
CA TRP A 325 8.07 -26.99 -0.84
C TRP A 325 8.27 -26.19 -2.12
N ILE A 326 9.49 -26.19 -2.67
CA ILE A 326 9.81 -25.40 -3.87
C ILE A 326 8.98 -25.88 -5.04
N THR A 327 8.95 -27.22 -5.27
CA THR A 327 8.14 -27.82 -6.35
C THR A 327 6.67 -27.51 -6.17
N LEU A 328 6.12 -27.62 -4.96
CA LEU A 328 4.73 -27.27 -4.67
C LEU A 328 4.45 -25.81 -5.03
N CYS A 329 5.22 -24.88 -4.47
CA CYS A 329 4.99 -23.45 -4.67
C CYS A 329 5.18 -23.04 -6.13
N ALA A 330 6.23 -23.50 -6.80
CA ALA A 330 6.49 -23.19 -8.20
C ALA A 330 5.37 -23.70 -9.12
N ASN A 331 4.84 -24.89 -8.87
CA ASN A 331 3.74 -25.45 -9.66
C ASN A 331 2.45 -24.64 -9.50
N VAL A 332 2.09 -24.24 -8.27
CA VAL A 332 0.89 -23.43 -8.04
C VAL A 332 1.06 -22.02 -8.61
N TYR A 333 2.22 -21.40 -8.39
CA TYR A 333 2.51 -20.08 -8.95
C TYR A 333 2.41 -20.08 -10.48
N ARG A 334 3.01 -21.09 -11.11
CA ARG A 334 2.94 -21.28 -12.55
C ARG A 334 1.50 -21.46 -13.05
N ALA A 335 0.73 -22.33 -12.40
CA ALA A 335 -0.67 -22.58 -12.78
C ALA A 335 -1.50 -21.29 -12.74
N LEU A 336 -1.37 -20.52 -11.65
CA LEU A 336 -2.05 -19.24 -11.50
C LEU A 336 -1.56 -18.18 -12.49
N SER A 337 -0.26 -18.20 -12.85
CA SER A 337 0.31 -17.30 -13.85
C SER A 337 -0.28 -17.57 -15.24
N LEU A 338 -0.27 -18.85 -15.66
CA LEU A 338 -0.82 -19.28 -16.97
C LEU A 338 -2.33 -19.02 -17.08
N ALA A 339 -3.06 -19.17 -15.97
CA ALA A 339 -4.49 -18.84 -15.89
C ALA A 339 -4.74 -17.33 -15.83
N LYS A 340 -3.70 -16.47 -15.77
CA LYS A 340 -3.78 -15.02 -15.55
C LYS A 340 -4.49 -14.64 -14.24
N GLU A 341 -4.42 -15.52 -13.26
CA GLU A 341 -5.03 -15.31 -11.95
C GLU A 341 -4.13 -14.57 -10.97
N LEU A 342 -2.81 -14.62 -11.16
CA LEU A 342 -1.91 -13.80 -10.34
C LEU A 342 -2.22 -12.31 -10.50
N PRO A 343 -2.14 -11.52 -9.45
CA PRO A 343 -2.36 -10.06 -9.51
C PRO A 343 -1.52 -9.38 -10.59
N VAL A 344 -0.25 -9.79 -10.72
CA VAL A 344 0.71 -9.24 -11.68
C VAL A 344 1.25 -10.38 -12.53
N TYR A 345 0.44 -10.91 -13.42
CA TYR A 345 0.78 -12.06 -14.26
C TYR A 345 1.63 -11.71 -15.49
N SER A 346 1.87 -10.46 -15.76
CA SER A 346 2.67 -10.02 -16.91
C SER A 346 3.56 -8.83 -16.57
N ARG A 347 4.78 -8.87 -17.05
CA ARG A 347 5.72 -7.76 -16.92
C ARG A 347 5.29 -6.50 -17.67
N ARG A 348 4.40 -6.59 -18.63
CA ARG A 348 3.84 -5.42 -19.33
C ARG A 348 3.20 -4.42 -18.37
N PHE A 349 2.69 -4.85 -17.20
CA PHE A 349 2.21 -3.95 -16.16
C PHE A 349 3.31 -3.03 -15.60
N MET A 350 4.57 -3.39 -15.71
CA MET A 350 5.70 -2.56 -15.29
C MET A 350 6.02 -1.45 -16.29
N HIS A 351 5.65 -1.62 -17.56
CA HIS A 351 5.93 -0.69 -18.65
C HIS A 351 4.68 0.09 -19.02
N THR A 352 4.19 0.94 -18.09
CA THR A 352 3.05 1.81 -18.43
C THR A 352 3.51 2.92 -19.36
N ARG A 353 2.96 2.95 -20.58
CA ARG A 353 3.27 3.98 -21.59
C ARG A 353 2.92 5.40 -21.16
N LYS A 354 2.13 5.57 -20.11
CA LYS A 354 1.64 6.86 -19.62
C LYS A 354 2.66 7.64 -18.80
N ASN A 355 3.72 6.99 -18.31
CA ASN A 355 4.79 7.67 -17.59
C ASN A 355 6.18 7.21 -18.08
N PRO A 356 6.68 7.78 -19.16
CA PRO A 356 7.98 7.41 -19.73
C PRO A 356 9.15 7.70 -18.79
N ASN A 357 9.01 8.65 -17.85
CA ASN A 357 10.06 8.98 -16.89
C ASN A 357 10.22 7.97 -15.78
N ARG A 358 9.23 7.12 -15.56
CA ARG A 358 9.22 6.12 -14.51
C ARG A 358 10.11 4.91 -14.81
N TYR A 359 10.24 4.58 -16.09
CA TYR A 359 11.06 3.48 -16.61
C TYR A 359 12.07 4.05 -17.61
N ASN A 360 12.90 4.96 -17.13
CA ASN A 360 13.86 5.65 -17.96
C ASN A 360 15.13 4.79 -18.18
N LYS A 361 16.25 5.44 -18.36
CA LYS A 361 17.58 4.84 -18.59
C LYS A 361 18.03 3.76 -17.60
N ASN A 362 17.40 3.65 -16.43
CA ASN A 362 17.75 2.66 -15.40
C ASN A 362 16.84 1.42 -15.43
N ASP A 363 15.96 1.32 -16.42
CA ASP A 363 15.16 0.12 -16.60
C ASP A 363 16.05 -1.10 -16.80
N LEU A 364 15.60 -2.21 -16.25
CA LEU A 364 16.23 -3.51 -16.49
C LEU A 364 16.13 -3.85 -17.97
N ASN A 365 17.26 -4.17 -18.58
CA ASN A 365 17.30 -4.57 -19.97
C ASN A 365 16.73 -5.98 -20.13
N VAL A 366 15.44 -6.03 -20.44
CA VAL A 366 14.72 -7.30 -20.59
C VAL A 366 14.83 -7.81 -22.00
N PRO A 367 15.42 -8.99 -22.18
CA PRO A 367 15.37 -9.67 -23.47
C PRO A 367 13.93 -9.84 -23.94
N SER A 368 13.68 -9.61 -25.25
CA SER A 368 12.34 -9.70 -25.84
C SER A 368 11.61 -11.03 -25.62
N LYS A 369 12.36 -12.12 -25.44
CA LYS A 369 11.80 -13.45 -25.11
C LYS A 369 11.01 -13.49 -23.79
N TYR A 370 11.24 -12.53 -22.88
CA TYR A 370 10.54 -12.43 -21.59
C TYR A 370 9.40 -11.42 -21.60
N ILE A 371 9.18 -10.76 -22.71
CA ILE A 371 8.05 -9.84 -22.87
C ILE A 371 6.87 -10.67 -23.38
N ILE A 372 5.92 -10.91 -22.49
CA ILE A 372 4.67 -11.57 -22.87
C ILE A 372 3.78 -10.54 -23.56
N GLU A 373 3.50 -10.77 -24.83
CA GLU A 373 2.47 -9.99 -25.55
C GLU A 373 1.09 -10.45 -25.09
N ASP A 374 0.39 -9.57 -24.38
CA ASP A 374 -0.97 -9.81 -23.96
C ASP A 374 -1.88 -8.73 -24.51
N PRO A 375 -2.70 -9.03 -25.53
CA PRO A 375 -3.58 -8.05 -26.14
C PRO A 375 -4.64 -7.51 -25.19
N GLU A 376 -5.02 -8.24 -24.12
CA GLU A 376 -5.96 -7.74 -23.12
C GLU A 376 -5.36 -6.61 -22.29
N LEU A 377 -4.04 -6.59 -22.05
CA LEU A 377 -3.38 -5.50 -21.35
C LEU A 377 -3.42 -4.18 -22.15
N ASP A 378 -3.37 -4.25 -23.47
CA ASP A 378 -3.48 -3.07 -24.31
C ASP A 378 -4.88 -2.43 -24.23
N LEU A 379 -5.91 -3.23 -23.97
CA LEU A 379 -7.28 -2.76 -23.74
C LEU A 379 -7.42 -2.13 -22.35
N LEU A 380 -6.78 -2.72 -21.32
CA LEU A 380 -6.80 -2.19 -19.94
C LEU A 380 -6.07 -0.85 -19.83
N ASP A 381 -5.00 -0.64 -20.60
CA ASP A 381 -4.26 0.62 -20.65
C ASP A 381 -4.91 1.72 -21.51
N GLY A 382 -6.14 1.49 -21.96
CA GLY A 382 -6.91 2.49 -22.71
C GLY A 382 -6.51 2.64 -24.18
N GLY A 383 -5.98 1.57 -24.78
CA GLY A 383 -5.89 1.45 -26.24
C GLY A 383 -5.06 2.53 -26.94
N LEU A 384 -4.04 3.09 -26.32
CA LEU A 384 -3.14 4.05 -26.96
C LEU A 384 -2.16 3.30 -27.87
N THR A 385 -2.65 2.72 -28.94
CA THR A 385 -1.83 2.49 -30.11
C THR A 385 -1.44 3.84 -30.69
N GLN A 386 -0.23 4.29 -30.42
CA GLN A 386 0.35 5.30 -31.29
C GLN A 386 0.54 4.64 -32.67
N LYS A 387 -0.18 5.15 -33.64
CA LYS A 387 0.17 5.01 -35.04
C LYS A 387 1.42 5.81 -35.36
#